data_42b039008f256cef7ac4423a12c12303
#
_entry.id   42b039008f256cef7ac4423a12c12303
#
_cell.length_a   1.000
_cell.length_b   1.000
_cell.length_c   1.000
_cell.angle_alpha   90.00
_cell.angle_beta   90.00
_cell.angle_gamma   90.00
#
_symmetry.space_group_name_H-M   'P 1'
#
loop_
_entity.id
_entity.type
_entity.pdbx_description
1 polymer ?
#
loop_
_entity_poly.entity_id
_entity_poly.type
_entity_poly.pdbx_seq_one_letter_code
_entity_poly.pdbx_strand_id
1 'polypeptide(L)'
;MSSAVIQKLKELGYTTISEEFYGQVDLWESWYVGKVKGFHQYRRYNGHKWTKHNRATLSMGKKVCEDWANLLMNEKVKITLEGKKEQDFIDRVLAENNFTVKANEMQEMKSALGTVAYIPRVTGQGVTDSGEIIPGDASSIAIDYATMHDIYPLAWQNGFIYDCAFTSRVTRDGKDYVYFQIHRRANDGTYVIENRIYRYQNEQLSDEDLKNVSGFEHIPPVVYTGSNKRQFVIDKPNIANNFNYLLPVGISVFANSIDVLRGVDTAYDCYVNEFENGPMMMMVKMPATKYEDGEPTLDDNDRRFYLLPEDTQQGSVVETVAPELRTAALNVGLQDQLNMLSSKCGFGETYYRFDGGSMATATQVISENSAMFRTIKKHEVILESALVELCRVLLRLGNKALGAGLDENVEISIDFDDSIIEDKQSEFARDLQMLNAGIMNAWEFRAKYMNEDEATAKAALPKMQDMTTEGQQEVE
;
A
#
# COMPACT_ATOMS: atom_id res chain seq x y z
N MET A 1 -21.85 -3.95 -2.82
CA MET A 1 -21.49 -4.63 -4.09
C MET A 1 -21.00 -6.05 -3.85
N SER A 2 -20.11 -6.29 -2.90
CA SER A 2 -19.58 -7.62 -2.59
C SER A 2 -20.68 -8.67 -2.31
N SER A 3 -21.77 -8.29 -1.64
CA SER A 3 -22.93 -9.17 -1.40
C SER A 3 -23.56 -9.68 -2.70
N ALA A 4 -23.79 -8.79 -3.68
CA ALA A 4 -24.36 -9.18 -4.98
C ALA A 4 -23.42 -10.09 -5.79
N VAL A 5 -22.10 -9.83 -5.73
CA VAL A 5 -21.09 -10.68 -6.38
C VAL A 5 -21.06 -12.05 -5.74
N ILE A 6 -21.03 -12.13 -4.40
CA ILE A 6 -21.03 -13.40 -3.66
C ILE A 6 -22.28 -14.20 -3.97
N GLN A 7 -23.44 -13.56 -4.01
CA GLN A 7 -24.69 -14.20 -4.38
C GLN A 7 -24.62 -14.76 -5.82
N LYS A 8 -24.12 -13.96 -6.77
CA LYS A 8 -23.98 -14.41 -8.16
C LYS A 8 -23.00 -15.57 -8.32
N LEU A 9 -21.88 -15.55 -7.61
CA LEU A 9 -20.95 -16.67 -7.59
C LEU A 9 -21.60 -17.95 -7.03
N LYS A 10 -22.43 -17.85 -6.00
CA LYS A 10 -23.21 -18.99 -5.46
C LYS A 10 -24.22 -19.53 -6.49
N GLU A 11 -24.91 -18.67 -7.22
CA GLU A 11 -25.81 -19.07 -8.32
C GLU A 11 -25.06 -19.83 -9.43
N LEU A 12 -23.78 -19.48 -9.67
CA LEU A 12 -22.90 -20.17 -10.60
C LEU A 12 -22.31 -21.48 -10.03
N GLY A 13 -22.63 -21.83 -8.79
CA GLY A 13 -22.13 -23.05 -8.11
C GLY A 13 -20.79 -22.90 -7.41
N TYR A 14 -20.27 -21.67 -7.26
CA TYR A 14 -19.01 -21.43 -6.57
C TYR A 14 -19.23 -21.06 -5.11
N THR A 15 -18.27 -21.46 -4.27
CA THR A 15 -18.17 -21.03 -2.88
C THR A 15 -17.00 -20.07 -2.76
N THR A 16 -17.20 -18.96 -2.06
CA THR A 16 -16.15 -17.98 -1.78
C THR A 16 -16.12 -17.61 -0.29
N ILE A 17 -15.21 -16.73 0.11
CA ILE A 17 -15.11 -16.25 1.48
C ILE A 17 -16.39 -15.48 1.91
N SER A 18 -16.61 -15.39 3.21
CA SER A 18 -17.85 -14.81 3.76
C SER A 18 -17.93 -13.29 3.53
N GLU A 19 -19.16 -12.79 3.41
CA GLU A 19 -19.45 -11.35 3.31
C GLU A 19 -18.94 -10.57 4.54
N GLU A 20 -18.94 -11.21 5.71
CA GLU A 20 -18.42 -10.62 6.95
C GLU A 20 -16.96 -10.18 6.81
N PHE A 21 -16.14 -10.96 6.11
CA PHE A 21 -14.73 -10.59 5.90
C PHE A 21 -14.61 -9.37 4.97
N TYR A 22 -15.43 -9.26 3.93
CA TYR A 22 -15.47 -8.04 3.09
C TYR A 22 -15.91 -6.81 3.89
N GLY A 23 -16.80 -6.98 4.87
CA GLY A 23 -17.14 -5.92 5.82
C GLY A 23 -15.96 -5.44 6.68
N GLN A 24 -14.98 -6.32 7.00
CA GLN A 24 -13.71 -5.88 7.61
C GLN A 24 -12.85 -5.10 6.62
N VAL A 25 -12.82 -5.50 5.35
CA VAL A 25 -12.09 -4.77 4.30
C VAL A 25 -12.68 -3.36 4.12
N ASP A 26 -14.00 -3.23 4.09
CA ASP A 26 -14.71 -1.92 4.04
C ASP A 26 -14.35 -1.04 5.24
N LEU A 27 -14.21 -1.64 6.44
CA LEU A 27 -13.77 -0.93 7.63
C LEU A 27 -12.33 -0.44 7.48
N TRP A 28 -11.41 -1.28 7.00
CA TRP A 28 -10.02 -0.88 6.77
C TRP A 28 -9.93 0.24 5.72
N GLU A 29 -10.67 0.14 4.62
CA GLU A 29 -10.75 1.20 3.62
C GLU A 29 -11.22 2.51 4.22
N SER A 30 -12.26 2.49 5.09
CA SER A 30 -12.78 3.70 5.74
C SER A 30 -11.73 4.39 6.62
N TRP A 31 -10.85 3.63 7.28
CA TRP A 31 -9.72 4.14 8.06
C TRP A 31 -8.57 4.65 7.17
N TYR A 32 -8.32 3.97 6.06
CA TYR A 32 -7.35 4.40 5.06
C TYR A 32 -7.75 5.76 4.44
N VAL A 33 -9.01 5.92 4.11
CA VAL A 33 -9.59 7.17 3.57
C VAL A 33 -9.75 8.25 4.65
N GLY A 34 -9.75 7.90 5.95
CA GLY A 34 -10.00 8.83 7.04
C GLY A 34 -11.46 9.28 7.16
N LYS A 35 -12.41 8.43 6.76
CA LYS A 35 -13.86 8.75 6.77
C LYS A 35 -14.70 7.64 7.40
N VAL A 36 -14.42 7.31 8.64
CA VAL A 36 -15.16 6.28 9.38
C VAL A 36 -16.51 6.84 9.84
N LYS A 37 -17.59 6.24 9.33
CA LYS A 37 -18.97 6.62 9.68
C LYS A 37 -19.23 6.42 11.19
N GLY A 38 -19.85 7.41 11.82
CA GLY A 38 -20.14 7.38 13.26
C GLY A 38 -18.95 7.78 14.16
N PHE A 39 -17.73 7.82 13.64
CA PHE A 39 -16.54 8.28 14.36
C PHE A 39 -16.05 9.66 13.87
N HIS A 40 -15.73 9.80 12.58
CA HIS A 40 -15.31 11.10 12.01
C HIS A 40 -16.49 12.04 11.77
N GLN A 41 -17.66 11.49 11.48
CA GLN A 41 -18.92 12.24 11.40
C GLN A 41 -19.87 11.73 12.46
N TYR A 42 -20.17 12.55 13.45
CA TYR A 42 -21.04 12.18 14.56
C TYR A 42 -22.04 13.29 14.91
N ARG A 43 -23.06 12.94 15.69
CA ARG A 43 -24.03 13.88 16.22
C ARG A 43 -23.84 14.02 17.72
N ARG A 44 -23.94 15.23 18.22
CA ARG A 44 -23.91 15.53 19.64
C ARG A 44 -25.16 16.34 20.02
N TYR A 45 -25.76 15.96 21.11
CA TYR A 45 -26.88 16.73 21.70
C TYR A 45 -26.30 17.85 22.58
N ASN A 46 -26.67 19.10 22.30
CA ASN A 46 -26.17 20.28 23.02
C ASN A 46 -27.10 20.78 24.13
N GLY A 47 -28.10 20.00 24.55
CA GLY A 47 -29.13 20.37 25.49
C GLY A 47 -30.43 20.86 24.85
N HIS A 48 -30.39 21.32 23.58
CA HIS A 48 -31.56 21.80 22.83
C HIS A 48 -31.80 21.01 21.53
N LYS A 49 -30.74 20.76 20.77
CA LYS A 49 -30.81 20.08 19.46
C LYS A 49 -29.62 19.18 19.21
N TRP A 50 -29.79 18.26 18.28
CA TRP A 50 -28.72 17.45 17.76
C TRP A 50 -27.91 18.25 16.72
N THR A 51 -26.62 18.43 16.96
CA THR A 51 -25.67 19.09 16.06
C THR A 51 -24.78 18.05 15.38
N LYS A 52 -24.43 18.29 14.11
CA LYS A 52 -23.48 17.47 13.37
C LYS A 52 -22.06 18.01 13.65
N HIS A 53 -21.16 17.10 13.93
CA HIS A 53 -19.76 17.40 14.16
C HIS A 53 -18.89 16.54 13.25
N ASN A 54 -17.81 17.14 12.77
CA ASN A 54 -16.73 16.43 12.06
C ASN A 54 -15.51 16.42 12.97
N ARG A 55 -14.93 15.25 13.18
CA ARG A 55 -13.66 15.11 13.89
C ARG A 55 -12.52 15.34 12.89
N ALA A 56 -11.52 16.11 13.31
CA ALA A 56 -10.28 16.25 12.56
C ALA A 56 -9.55 14.89 12.52
N THR A 57 -9.00 14.55 11.36
CA THR A 57 -8.22 13.32 11.18
C THR A 57 -6.79 13.64 10.76
N LEU A 58 -5.83 12.92 11.31
CA LEU A 58 -4.42 12.96 10.91
C LEU A 58 -4.13 12.03 9.72
N SER A 59 -5.13 11.22 9.34
CA SER A 59 -5.07 10.27 8.21
C SER A 59 -3.88 9.30 8.30
N MET A 60 -3.55 8.86 9.51
CA MET A 60 -2.41 7.96 9.73
C MET A 60 -2.60 6.57 9.10
N GLY A 61 -3.84 6.14 8.84
CA GLY A 61 -4.10 4.92 8.08
C GLY A 61 -3.50 4.97 6.67
N LYS A 62 -3.66 6.09 5.95
CA LYS A 62 -3.03 6.34 4.65
C LYS A 62 -1.50 6.39 4.78
N LYS A 63 -1.00 7.16 5.76
CA LYS A 63 0.44 7.36 5.97
C LYS A 63 1.18 6.03 6.23
N VAL A 64 0.64 5.18 7.09
CA VAL A 64 1.18 3.84 7.38
C VAL A 64 1.29 2.98 6.12
N CYS A 65 0.27 2.99 5.26
CA CYS A 65 0.26 2.19 4.03
C CYS A 65 1.24 2.72 2.99
N GLU A 66 1.33 4.03 2.83
CA GLU A 66 2.27 4.70 1.94
C GLU A 66 3.73 4.44 2.35
N ASP A 67 4.03 4.51 3.65
CA ASP A 67 5.36 4.23 4.15
C ASP A 67 5.75 2.77 3.91
N TRP A 68 4.84 1.82 4.12
CA TRP A 68 5.08 0.41 3.79
C TRP A 68 5.30 0.19 2.29
N ALA A 69 4.55 0.87 1.42
CA ALA A 69 4.75 0.78 -0.03
C ALA A 69 6.14 1.28 -0.43
N ASN A 70 6.55 2.43 0.11
CA ASN A 70 7.84 3.04 -0.19
C ASN A 70 9.03 2.23 0.34
N LEU A 71 8.85 1.52 1.46
CA LEU A 71 9.88 0.64 2.02
C LEU A 71 10.03 -0.67 1.25
N LEU A 72 8.93 -1.21 0.67
CA LEU A 72 8.92 -2.51 0.02
C LEU A 72 9.12 -2.43 -1.50
N MET A 73 8.62 -1.39 -2.16
CA MET A 73 8.64 -1.28 -3.62
C MET A 73 8.95 0.16 -4.05
N ASN A 74 10.22 0.50 -4.01
CA ASN A 74 10.74 1.75 -4.51
C ASN A 74 11.41 1.58 -5.90
N GLU A 75 11.94 2.67 -6.46
CA GLU A 75 12.58 2.70 -7.78
C GLU A 75 13.90 1.91 -7.88
N LYS A 76 14.43 1.45 -6.76
CA LYS A 76 15.71 0.71 -6.71
C LYS A 76 15.52 -0.80 -6.69
N VAL A 77 14.30 -1.29 -6.51
CA VAL A 77 14.01 -2.73 -6.60
C VAL A 77 14.32 -3.22 -8.01
N LYS A 78 15.20 -4.22 -8.11
CA LYS A 78 15.64 -4.79 -9.39
C LYS A 78 15.19 -6.24 -9.52
N ILE A 79 14.67 -6.55 -10.68
CA ILE A 79 14.28 -7.91 -11.10
C ILE A 79 15.33 -8.38 -12.10
N THR A 80 16.09 -9.40 -11.76
CA THR A 80 17.19 -9.91 -12.58
C THR A 80 16.94 -11.37 -12.97
N LEU A 81 17.06 -11.67 -14.27
CA LEU A 81 16.95 -13.00 -14.83
C LEU A 81 18.32 -13.41 -15.45
N GLU A 82 18.76 -14.64 -15.29
CA GLU A 82 20.03 -15.10 -15.87
C GLU A 82 20.06 -15.08 -17.39
N GLY A 83 18.91 -15.30 -18.05
CA GLY A 83 18.80 -15.28 -19.50
C GLY A 83 18.64 -13.85 -20.05
N LYS A 84 19.57 -13.40 -20.91
CA LYS A 84 19.46 -12.07 -21.52
C LYS A 84 18.17 -11.87 -22.31
N LYS A 85 17.71 -12.89 -23.05
CA LYS A 85 16.48 -12.84 -23.84
C LYS A 85 15.24 -12.70 -22.93
N GLU A 86 15.22 -13.43 -21.85
CA GLU A 86 14.21 -13.41 -20.81
C GLU A 86 14.20 -12.07 -20.10
N GLN A 87 15.38 -11.54 -19.75
CA GLN A 87 15.53 -10.21 -19.13
C GLN A 87 14.97 -9.11 -20.04
N ASP A 88 15.44 -9.06 -21.30
CA ASP A 88 15.01 -8.04 -22.28
C ASP A 88 13.48 -8.10 -22.50
N PHE A 89 12.89 -9.31 -22.46
CA PHE A 89 11.46 -9.51 -22.59
C PHE A 89 10.70 -8.98 -21.36
N ILE A 90 11.13 -9.35 -20.14
CA ILE A 90 10.50 -8.89 -18.89
C ILE A 90 10.61 -7.39 -18.76
N ASP A 91 11.78 -6.81 -18.98
CA ASP A 91 12.01 -5.35 -18.89
C ASP A 91 11.06 -4.60 -19.82
N ARG A 92 10.90 -5.07 -21.06
CA ARG A 92 9.97 -4.48 -22.02
C ARG A 92 8.53 -4.54 -21.52
N VAL A 93 8.05 -5.72 -21.09
CA VAL A 93 6.66 -5.89 -20.62
C VAL A 93 6.40 -5.03 -19.39
N LEU A 94 7.32 -4.99 -18.44
CA LEU A 94 7.18 -4.17 -17.23
C LEU A 94 7.18 -2.66 -17.55
N ALA A 95 8.04 -2.24 -18.48
CA ALA A 95 8.09 -0.83 -18.93
C ALA A 95 6.81 -0.41 -19.66
N GLU A 96 6.31 -1.24 -20.60
CA GLU A 96 5.04 -1.00 -21.32
C GLU A 96 3.84 -0.88 -20.38
N ASN A 97 3.87 -1.57 -19.24
CA ASN A 97 2.81 -1.53 -18.22
C ASN A 97 3.03 -0.48 -17.10
N ASN A 98 4.09 0.32 -17.18
CA ASN A 98 4.48 1.27 -16.11
C ASN A 98 4.52 0.58 -14.73
N PHE A 99 5.08 -0.64 -14.70
CA PHE A 99 4.96 -1.55 -13.57
C PHE A 99 5.53 -0.98 -12.28
N THR A 100 6.67 -0.29 -12.31
CA THR A 100 7.31 0.26 -11.10
C THR A 100 6.37 1.17 -10.32
N VAL A 101 5.65 2.07 -11.01
CA VAL A 101 4.66 2.97 -10.37
C VAL A 101 3.46 2.18 -9.88
N LYS A 102 2.92 1.30 -10.74
CA LYS A 102 1.74 0.49 -10.39
C LYS A 102 2.01 -0.50 -9.27
N ALA A 103 3.19 -1.09 -9.24
CA ALA A 103 3.58 -2.00 -8.15
C ALA A 103 3.67 -1.27 -6.80
N ASN A 104 4.20 -0.04 -6.75
CA ASN A 104 4.19 0.77 -5.53
C ASN A 104 2.76 1.08 -5.07
N GLU A 105 1.88 1.54 -5.98
CA GLU A 105 0.45 1.74 -5.68
C GLU A 105 -0.20 0.46 -5.14
N MET A 106 0.11 -0.70 -5.72
CA MET A 106 -0.44 -1.98 -5.27
C MET A 106 0.12 -2.41 -3.92
N GLN A 107 1.38 -2.09 -3.59
CA GLN A 107 1.91 -2.33 -2.24
C GLN A 107 1.19 -1.47 -1.19
N GLU A 108 0.81 -0.23 -1.54
CA GLU A 108 0.00 0.62 -0.69
C GLU A 108 -1.40 0.03 -0.47
N MET A 109 -2.06 -0.40 -1.56
CA MET A 109 -3.37 -1.06 -1.48
C MET A 109 -3.31 -2.39 -0.73
N LYS A 110 -2.24 -3.18 -0.90
CA LYS A 110 -1.98 -4.40 -0.12
C LYS A 110 -1.91 -4.09 1.37
N SER A 111 -1.18 -3.05 1.73
CA SER A 111 -1.04 -2.61 3.12
C SER A 111 -2.36 -2.13 3.71
N ALA A 112 -3.20 -1.47 2.91
CA ALA A 112 -4.51 -0.96 3.32
C ALA A 112 -5.57 -2.07 3.42
N LEU A 113 -5.68 -2.93 2.39
CA LEU A 113 -6.81 -3.85 2.21
C LEU A 113 -6.43 -5.33 2.42
N GLY A 114 -5.16 -5.62 2.68
CA GLY A 114 -4.66 -6.94 3.07
C GLY A 114 -4.36 -7.89 1.92
N THR A 115 -4.87 -7.68 0.71
CA THR A 115 -4.59 -8.57 -0.44
C THR A 115 -4.75 -7.80 -1.74
N VAL A 116 -3.84 -8.04 -2.66
CA VAL A 116 -3.90 -7.56 -4.04
C VAL A 116 -3.58 -8.69 -5.01
N ALA A 117 -3.94 -8.50 -6.28
CA ALA A 117 -3.62 -9.45 -7.33
C ALA A 117 -3.06 -8.75 -8.57
N TYR A 118 -2.12 -9.45 -9.21
CA TYR A 118 -1.60 -9.12 -10.54
C TYR A 118 -2.18 -10.14 -11.52
N ILE A 119 -2.84 -9.67 -12.58
CA ILE A 119 -3.57 -10.50 -13.53
C ILE A 119 -3.06 -10.18 -14.93
N PRO A 120 -1.94 -10.82 -15.37
CA PRO A 120 -1.45 -10.65 -16.73
C PRO A 120 -2.44 -11.22 -17.75
N ARG A 121 -2.72 -10.45 -18.79
CA ARG A 121 -3.55 -10.84 -19.93
C ARG A 121 -2.92 -10.44 -21.24
N VAL A 122 -3.26 -11.16 -22.28
CA VAL A 122 -2.83 -10.81 -23.64
C VAL A 122 -3.89 -9.94 -24.30
N THR A 123 -3.44 -8.91 -25.02
CA THR A 123 -4.28 -7.98 -25.78
C THR A 123 -3.90 -8.04 -27.26
N GLY A 124 -4.83 -7.71 -28.15
CA GLY A 124 -4.57 -7.69 -29.60
C GLY A 124 -4.49 -9.07 -30.27
N GLN A 125 -4.81 -10.15 -29.54
CA GLN A 125 -4.81 -11.52 -30.08
C GLN A 125 -6.17 -11.93 -30.62
N GLY A 126 -6.16 -12.84 -31.60
CA GLY A 126 -7.35 -13.60 -31.97
C GLY A 126 -7.58 -14.76 -31.01
N VAL A 127 -8.86 -15.14 -30.86
CA VAL A 127 -9.26 -16.36 -30.16
C VAL A 127 -10.21 -17.11 -31.09
N THR A 128 -10.03 -18.43 -31.22
CA THR A 128 -10.93 -19.27 -32.01
C THR A 128 -12.30 -19.34 -31.34
N ASP A 129 -13.32 -19.75 -32.07
CA ASP A 129 -14.66 -20.04 -31.53
C ASP A 129 -14.63 -21.13 -30.44
N SER A 130 -13.62 -22.00 -30.46
CA SER A 130 -13.37 -23.01 -29.42
C SER A 130 -12.65 -22.47 -28.17
N GLY A 131 -12.22 -21.18 -28.14
CA GLY A 131 -11.54 -20.54 -27.00
C GLY A 131 -10.02 -20.75 -27.01
N GLU A 132 -9.41 -21.22 -28.10
CA GLU A 132 -7.95 -21.35 -28.24
C GLU A 132 -7.32 -20.02 -28.66
N ILE A 133 -6.17 -19.70 -28.07
CA ILE A 133 -5.41 -18.49 -28.35
C ILE A 133 -4.70 -18.65 -29.71
N ILE A 134 -4.89 -17.66 -30.60
CA ILE A 134 -4.17 -17.54 -31.86
C ILE A 134 -3.04 -16.51 -31.65
N PRO A 135 -1.76 -16.93 -31.66
CA PRO A 135 -0.64 -16.00 -31.59
C PRO A 135 -0.66 -15.00 -32.76
N GLY A 136 -0.35 -13.74 -32.49
CA GLY A 136 -0.30 -12.70 -33.52
C GLY A 136 0.77 -11.66 -33.23
N ASP A 137 1.36 -11.07 -34.27
CA ASP A 137 2.43 -10.08 -34.17
C ASP A 137 1.99 -8.77 -33.48
N ALA A 138 0.67 -8.48 -33.45
CA ALA A 138 0.09 -7.30 -32.79
C ALA A 138 -0.26 -7.55 -31.32
N SER A 139 -0.01 -8.76 -30.79
CA SER A 139 -0.33 -9.10 -29.42
C SER A 139 0.66 -8.44 -28.44
N SER A 140 0.15 -7.90 -27.34
CA SER A 140 0.93 -7.37 -26.24
C SER A 140 0.42 -7.94 -24.91
N ILE A 141 1.23 -7.84 -23.85
CA ILE A 141 0.86 -8.29 -22.51
C ILE A 141 0.55 -7.08 -21.65
N ALA A 142 -0.68 -7.02 -21.17
CA ALA A 142 -1.12 -6.06 -20.17
C ALA A 142 -1.19 -6.74 -18.79
N ILE A 143 -0.94 -5.98 -17.74
CA ILE A 143 -1.08 -6.42 -16.35
C ILE A 143 -2.26 -5.66 -15.75
N ASP A 144 -3.34 -6.37 -15.48
CA ASP A 144 -4.47 -5.83 -14.71
C ASP A 144 -4.21 -6.04 -13.21
N TYR A 145 -4.80 -5.18 -12.40
CA TYR A 145 -4.61 -5.12 -10.96
C TYR A 145 -5.95 -5.22 -10.25
N ALA A 146 -6.02 -6.02 -9.20
CA ALA A 146 -7.21 -6.12 -8.36
C ALA A 146 -6.86 -5.93 -6.89
N THR A 147 -7.72 -5.24 -6.17
CA THR A 147 -7.67 -5.10 -4.72
C THR A 147 -8.61 -6.11 -4.06
N MET A 148 -8.56 -6.24 -2.72
CA MET A 148 -9.37 -7.23 -2.02
C MET A 148 -10.88 -7.13 -2.30
N HIS A 149 -11.39 -5.95 -2.65
CA HIS A 149 -12.80 -5.78 -3.04
C HIS A 149 -13.20 -6.54 -4.30
N ASP A 150 -12.22 -6.79 -5.18
CA ASP A 150 -12.42 -7.40 -6.49
C ASP A 150 -11.85 -8.82 -6.57
N ILE A 151 -11.35 -9.37 -5.45
CA ILE A 151 -10.73 -10.70 -5.37
C ILE A 151 -11.66 -11.66 -4.62
N TYR A 152 -12.12 -12.71 -5.28
CA TYR A 152 -13.02 -13.73 -4.74
C TYR A 152 -12.37 -15.11 -4.86
N PRO A 153 -11.65 -15.59 -3.85
CA PRO A 153 -11.10 -16.95 -3.83
C PRO A 153 -12.20 -18.00 -3.93
N LEU A 154 -12.08 -18.94 -4.84
CA LEU A 154 -13.07 -20.01 -5.10
C LEU A 154 -12.58 -21.36 -4.59
N ALA A 155 -11.27 -21.64 -4.72
CA ALA A 155 -10.63 -22.81 -4.18
C ALA A 155 -9.26 -22.51 -3.63
N TRP A 156 -8.99 -22.98 -2.41
CA TRP A 156 -7.69 -22.81 -1.75
C TRP A 156 -7.35 -23.97 -0.82
N GLN A 157 -6.07 -24.13 -0.56
CA GLN A 157 -5.55 -25.11 0.39
C GLN A 157 -4.26 -24.56 1.00
N ASN A 158 -4.10 -24.69 2.31
CA ASN A 158 -2.90 -24.25 3.04
C ASN A 158 -2.51 -22.77 2.73
N GLY A 159 -3.50 -21.88 2.60
CA GLY A 159 -3.27 -20.47 2.30
C GLY A 159 -2.89 -20.15 0.84
N PHE A 160 -2.84 -21.15 -0.03
CA PHE A 160 -2.60 -21.00 -1.47
C PHE A 160 -3.92 -21.03 -2.24
N ILE A 161 -4.19 -20.00 -3.05
CA ILE A 161 -5.39 -19.85 -3.86
C ILE A 161 -5.14 -20.50 -5.22
N TYR A 162 -5.94 -21.50 -5.56
CA TYR A 162 -5.88 -22.19 -6.86
C TYR A 162 -6.85 -21.57 -7.85
N ASP A 163 -8.11 -21.43 -7.48
CA ASP A 163 -9.15 -20.85 -8.32
C ASP A 163 -9.62 -19.53 -7.73
N CYS A 164 -9.79 -18.51 -8.56
CA CYS A 164 -10.17 -17.17 -8.13
C CYS A 164 -11.04 -16.48 -9.17
N ALA A 165 -12.05 -15.77 -8.73
CA ALA A 165 -12.78 -14.83 -9.56
C ALA A 165 -12.31 -13.40 -9.26
N PHE A 166 -12.09 -12.65 -10.31
CA PHE A 166 -11.79 -11.22 -10.25
C PHE A 166 -12.95 -10.44 -10.86
N THR A 167 -13.28 -9.31 -10.25
CA THR A 167 -14.35 -8.45 -10.77
C THR A 167 -13.82 -7.09 -11.13
N SER A 168 -14.45 -6.43 -12.07
CA SER A 168 -14.20 -5.02 -12.34
C SER A 168 -15.51 -4.29 -12.66
N ARG A 169 -15.66 -3.08 -12.12
CA ARG A 169 -16.80 -2.23 -12.38
C ARG A 169 -16.56 -1.40 -13.62
N VAL A 170 -17.50 -1.41 -14.53
CA VAL A 170 -17.42 -0.70 -15.81
C VAL A 170 -18.72 0.04 -16.05
N THR A 171 -18.65 1.33 -16.40
CA THR A 171 -19.81 2.10 -16.86
C THR A 171 -19.72 2.28 -18.36
N ARG A 172 -20.74 1.84 -19.11
CA ARG A 172 -20.88 1.98 -20.56
C ARG A 172 -22.29 2.44 -20.90
N ASP A 173 -22.40 3.42 -21.78
CA ASP A 173 -23.68 3.96 -22.28
C ASP A 173 -24.63 4.35 -21.14
N GLY A 174 -24.08 4.93 -20.05
CA GLY A 174 -24.84 5.34 -18.86
C GLY A 174 -25.38 4.19 -18.01
N LYS A 175 -24.91 2.95 -18.22
CA LYS A 175 -25.26 1.77 -17.45
C LYS A 175 -24.04 1.24 -16.72
N ASP A 176 -24.24 0.76 -15.51
CA ASP A 176 -23.19 0.11 -14.71
C ASP A 176 -23.21 -1.39 -14.92
N TYR A 177 -22.03 -1.93 -15.12
CA TYR A 177 -21.79 -3.37 -15.29
C TYR A 177 -20.71 -3.84 -14.33
N VAL A 178 -20.74 -5.12 -14.03
CA VAL A 178 -19.67 -5.82 -13.33
C VAL A 178 -19.16 -6.95 -14.22
N TYR A 179 -17.93 -6.85 -14.63
CA TYR A 179 -17.26 -7.88 -15.41
C TYR A 179 -16.59 -8.88 -14.47
N PHE A 180 -16.75 -10.17 -14.73
CA PHE A 180 -16.18 -11.30 -14.00
C PHE A 180 -15.16 -12.01 -14.86
N GLN A 181 -13.99 -12.20 -14.32
CA GLN A 181 -12.94 -13.05 -14.88
C GLN A 181 -12.67 -14.18 -13.89
N ILE A 182 -13.15 -15.39 -14.23
CA ILE A 182 -13.10 -16.54 -13.33
C ILE A 182 -11.99 -17.48 -13.80
N HIS A 183 -10.92 -17.56 -13.05
CA HIS A 183 -9.81 -18.48 -13.27
C HIS A 183 -10.05 -19.73 -12.47
N ARG A 184 -10.26 -20.86 -13.15
CA ARG A 184 -10.49 -22.16 -12.51
C ARG A 184 -9.75 -23.28 -13.21
N ARG A 185 -9.52 -24.36 -12.49
CA ARG A 185 -8.98 -25.60 -13.05
C ARG A 185 -10.11 -26.42 -13.68
N ALA A 186 -9.88 -26.90 -14.89
CA ALA A 186 -10.72 -27.88 -15.54
C ALA A 186 -10.42 -29.31 -15.02
N ASN A 187 -11.24 -30.29 -15.41
CA ASN A 187 -11.10 -31.67 -14.97
C ASN A 187 -9.79 -32.34 -15.39
N ASP A 188 -9.16 -31.87 -16.49
CA ASP A 188 -7.86 -32.32 -16.98
C ASP A 188 -6.67 -31.65 -16.25
N GLY A 189 -6.95 -30.74 -15.28
CA GLY A 189 -5.96 -30.01 -14.52
C GLY A 189 -5.43 -28.75 -15.20
N THR A 190 -5.86 -28.41 -16.40
CA THR A 190 -5.51 -27.15 -17.08
C THR A 190 -6.37 -26.01 -16.59
N TYR A 191 -5.84 -24.77 -16.69
CA TYR A 191 -6.61 -23.58 -16.31
C TYR A 191 -7.48 -23.09 -17.46
N VAL A 192 -8.69 -22.67 -17.08
CA VAL A 192 -9.68 -22.05 -17.95
C VAL A 192 -10.04 -20.70 -17.36
N ILE A 193 -10.20 -19.70 -18.22
CA ILE A 193 -10.68 -18.38 -17.84
C ILE A 193 -12.07 -18.19 -18.42
N GLU A 194 -13.06 -18.03 -17.55
CA GLU A 194 -14.43 -17.71 -17.95
C GLU A 194 -14.66 -16.21 -17.81
N ASN A 195 -15.14 -15.58 -18.86
CA ASN A 195 -15.46 -14.18 -18.93
C ASN A 195 -16.96 -13.99 -18.95
N ARG A 196 -17.50 -13.24 -18.01
CA ARG A 196 -18.93 -12.96 -17.88
C ARG A 196 -19.14 -11.50 -17.56
N ILE A 197 -20.25 -10.93 -17.97
CA ILE A 197 -20.62 -9.55 -17.65
C ILE A 197 -22.04 -9.53 -17.13
N TYR A 198 -22.27 -8.70 -16.12
CA TYR A 198 -23.57 -8.54 -15.48
C TYR A 198 -23.90 -7.06 -15.39
N ARG A 199 -25.17 -6.73 -15.68
CA ARG A 199 -25.67 -5.38 -15.44
C ARG A 199 -25.92 -5.19 -13.94
N TYR A 200 -25.35 -4.14 -13.36
CA TYR A 200 -25.53 -3.78 -11.95
C TYR A 200 -26.61 -2.71 -11.82
N GLN A 201 -27.69 -3.03 -11.13
CA GLN A 201 -28.78 -2.10 -10.88
C GLN A 201 -29.50 -2.48 -9.58
N ASN A 202 -29.84 -1.49 -8.74
CA ASN A 202 -30.53 -1.70 -7.46
C ASN A 202 -29.88 -2.79 -6.57
N GLU A 203 -28.55 -2.75 -6.47
CA GLU A 203 -27.74 -3.70 -5.71
C GLU A 203 -27.85 -5.17 -6.18
N GLN A 204 -28.33 -5.40 -7.40
CA GLN A 204 -28.47 -6.71 -8.01
C GLN A 204 -27.69 -6.82 -9.31
N LEU A 205 -27.29 -8.06 -9.63
CA LEU A 205 -26.62 -8.42 -10.88
C LEU A 205 -27.58 -9.23 -11.76
N SER A 206 -27.84 -8.74 -12.97
CA SER A 206 -28.61 -9.42 -14.00
C SER A 206 -27.71 -9.83 -15.16
N ASP A 207 -27.97 -11.01 -15.74
CA ASP A 207 -27.20 -11.53 -16.86
C ASP A 207 -27.21 -10.57 -18.06
N GLU A 208 -26.03 -10.39 -18.67
CA GLU A 208 -25.86 -9.64 -19.92
C GLU A 208 -24.88 -10.38 -20.82
N ASP A 209 -25.01 -10.22 -22.13
CA ASP A 209 -24.06 -10.81 -23.08
C ASP A 209 -22.88 -9.85 -23.31
N LEU A 210 -21.65 -10.38 -23.29
CA LEU A 210 -20.43 -9.63 -23.60
C LEU A 210 -20.54 -8.90 -24.94
N LYS A 211 -21.21 -9.50 -25.94
CA LYS A 211 -21.39 -8.93 -27.27
C LYS A 211 -22.25 -7.68 -27.29
N ASN A 212 -23.08 -7.47 -26.26
CA ASN A 212 -23.99 -6.34 -26.16
C ASN A 212 -23.38 -5.14 -25.44
N VAL A 213 -22.16 -5.27 -24.88
CA VAL A 213 -21.54 -4.24 -24.05
C VAL A 213 -20.33 -3.67 -24.76
N SER A 214 -20.35 -2.36 -25.04
CA SER A 214 -19.29 -1.67 -25.77
C SER A 214 -17.92 -1.85 -25.12
N GLY A 215 -16.96 -2.35 -25.94
CA GLY A 215 -15.58 -2.67 -25.54
C GLY A 215 -15.40 -4.08 -24.99
N PHE A 216 -16.45 -4.93 -24.96
CA PHE A 216 -16.40 -6.33 -24.54
C PHE A 216 -16.81 -7.30 -25.65
N GLU A 217 -17.18 -6.80 -26.81
CA GLU A 217 -17.73 -7.59 -27.93
C GLU A 217 -16.78 -8.67 -28.43
N HIS A 218 -15.47 -8.42 -28.30
CA HIS A 218 -14.42 -9.33 -28.79
C HIS A 218 -13.84 -10.21 -27.69
N ILE A 219 -14.33 -10.11 -26.45
CA ILE A 219 -13.88 -10.95 -25.36
C ILE A 219 -14.58 -12.33 -25.45
N PRO A 220 -13.82 -13.43 -25.63
CA PRO A 220 -14.43 -14.74 -25.68
C PRO A 220 -14.98 -15.13 -24.32
N PRO A 221 -16.15 -15.79 -24.26
CA PRO A 221 -16.74 -16.25 -22.99
C PRO A 221 -15.84 -17.22 -22.22
N VAL A 222 -15.02 -17.99 -22.93
CA VAL A 222 -14.11 -18.98 -22.34
C VAL A 222 -12.79 -18.93 -23.09
N VAL A 223 -11.69 -18.95 -22.32
CA VAL A 223 -10.31 -19.06 -22.84
C VAL A 223 -9.63 -20.25 -22.21
N TYR A 224 -9.15 -21.17 -23.03
CA TYR A 224 -8.35 -22.30 -22.59
C TYR A 224 -6.87 -21.91 -22.58
N THR A 225 -6.26 -21.88 -21.41
CA THR A 225 -4.86 -21.42 -21.28
C THR A 225 -3.85 -22.45 -21.81
N GLY A 226 -4.26 -23.72 -21.88
CA GLY A 226 -3.36 -24.84 -22.23
C GLY A 226 -2.22 -25.02 -21.23
N SER A 227 -2.36 -24.49 -20.01
CA SER A 227 -1.36 -24.59 -18.94
C SER A 227 -1.99 -25.12 -17.66
N ASN A 228 -1.26 -25.94 -16.93
CA ASN A 228 -1.64 -26.41 -15.59
C ASN A 228 -1.21 -25.43 -14.47
N LYS A 229 -0.70 -24.26 -14.82
CA LYS A 229 -0.29 -23.22 -13.90
C LYS A 229 -1.27 -22.05 -13.98
N ARG A 230 -1.58 -21.44 -12.81
CA ARG A 230 -2.45 -20.25 -12.75
C ARG A 230 -1.81 -19.06 -13.47
N GLN A 231 -2.65 -18.17 -14.00
CA GLN A 231 -2.23 -16.95 -14.70
C GLN A 231 -2.56 -15.69 -13.93
N PHE A 232 -2.58 -15.77 -12.62
CA PHE A 232 -2.72 -14.65 -11.71
C PHE A 232 -1.79 -14.85 -10.52
N VAL A 233 -1.40 -13.76 -9.92
CA VAL A 233 -0.54 -13.75 -8.74
C VAL A 233 -1.25 -13.03 -7.60
N ILE A 234 -1.24 -13.63 -6.43
CA ILE A 234 -1.78 -13.03 -5.20
C ILE A 234 -0.63 -12.57 -4.33
N ASP A 235 -0.69 -11.31 -3.92
CA ASP A 235 0.25 -10.72 -2.98
C ASP A 235 -0.48 -10.23 -1.72
N LYS A 236 0.08 -10.51 -0.55
CA LYS A 236 -0.51 -10.17 0.76
C LYS A 236 0.57 -9.84 1.79
N PRO A 237 0.29 -9.05 2.83
CA PRO A 237 1.25 -8.83 3.90
C PRO A 237 1.62 -10.15 4.60
N ASN A 238 2.86 -10.28 5.02
CA ASN A 238 3.29 -11.45 5.80
C ASN A 238 2.83 -11.31 7.26
N ILE A 239 1.53 -11.27 7.45
CA ILE A 239 0.86 -11.17 8.74
C ILE A 239 -0.19 -12.28 8.81
N ALA A 240 -0.21 -13.04 9.91
CA ALA A 240 -1.23 -14.06 10.09
C ALA A 240 -2.63 -13.42 10.18
N ASN A 241 -3.58 -13.98 9.45
CA ASN A 241 -4.97 -13.54 9.51
C ASN A 241 -5.61 -14.03 10.81
N ASN A 242 -5.63 -13.19 11.82
CA ASN A 242 -6.23 -13.51 13.14
C ASN A 242 -7.75 -13.30 13.20
N PHE A 243 -8.35 -12.71 12.16
CA PHE A 243 -9.81 -12.64 12.04
C PHE A 243 -10.39 -14.01 11.63
N ASN A 244 -9.72 -14.69 10.69
CA ASN A 244 -10.02 -16.06 10.31
C ASN A 244 -8.79 -16.73 9.69
N TYR A 245 -8.09 -17.55 10.46
CA TYR A 245 -6.85 -18.21 10.05
C TYR A 245 -7.02 -19.27 8.93
N LEU A 246 -8.25 -19.68 8.64
CA LEU A 246 -8.55 -20.62 7.55
C LEU A 246 -8.65 -19.95 6.19
N LEU A 247 -8.75 -18.61 6.15
CA LEU A 247 -8.84 -17.88 4.90
C LEU A 247 -7.45 -17.69 4.26
N PRO A 248 -7.37 -17.76 2.92
CA PRO A 248 -6.11 -17.64 2.19
C PRO A 248 -5.66 -16.19 2.01
N VAL A 249 -6.49 -15.23 2.40
CA VAL A 249 -6.29 -13.79 2.20
C VAL A 249 -5.60 -13.14 3.40
N GLY A 250 -4.88 -12.05 3.14
CA GLY A 250 -4.21 -11.25 4.16
C GLY A 250 -5.15 -10.26 4.84
N ILE A 251 -4.60 -9.53 5.80
CA ILE A 251 -5.27 -8.43 6.52
C ILE A 251 -4.47 -7.16 6.37
N SER A 252 -5.12 -6.00 6.56
CA SER A 252 -4.44 -4.70 6.59
C SER A 252 -3.29 -4.69 7.61
N VAL A 253 -2.22 -3.98 7.31
CA VAL A 253 -1.07 -3.82 8.23
C VAL A 253 -1.47 -3.12 9.54
N PHE A 254 -2.54 -2.32 9.51
CA PHE A 254 -3.12 -1.67 10.68
C PHE A 254 -4.41 -2.33 11.20
N ALA A 255 -4.80 -3.51 10.66
CA ALA A 255 -6.05 -4.19 11.05
C ALA A 255 -6.20 -4.36 12.57
N ASN A 256 -5.10 -4.66 13.26
CA ASN A 256 -5.04 -4.84 14.71
C ASN A 256 -4.75 -3.54 15.49
N SER A 257 -4.75 -2.39 14.81
CA SER A 257 -4.41 -1.07 15.37
C SER A 257 -5.53 -0.05 15.23
N ILE A 258 -6.75 -0.48 14.93
CA ILE A 258 -7.90 0.40 14.72
C ILE A 258 -8.18 1.26 15.94
N ASP A 259 -8.09 0.72 17.16
CA ASP A 259 -8.31 1.49 18.38
C ASP A 259 -7.20 2.52 18.63
N VAL A 260 -5.97 2.23 18.18
CA VAL A 260 -4.87 3.19 18.25
C VAL A 260 -5.08 4.32 17.24
N LEU A 261 -5.53 4.02 16.00
CA LEU A 261 -5.91 5.03 15.02
C LEU A 261 -7.02 5.95 15.55
N ARG A 262 -8.02 5.37 16.24
CA ARG A 262 -9.03 6.17 16.95
C ARG A 262 -8.42 7.09 18.01
N GLY A 263 -7.44 6.58 18.77
CA GLY A 263 -6.70 7.35 19.77
C GLY A 263 -5.95 8.51 19.15
N VAL A 264 -5.24 8.28 18.04
CA VAL A 264 -4.51 9.32 17.28
C VAL A 264 -5.47 10.42 16.81
N ASP A 265 -6.55 10.07 16.12
CA ASP A 265 -7.48 11.07 15.58
C ASP A 265 -8.26 11.80 16.70
N THR A 266 -8.52 11.12 17.83
CA THR A 266 -9.11 11.79 18.99
C THR A 266 -8.14 12.78 19.63
N ALA A 267 -6.87 12.43 19.80
CA ALA A 267 -5.85 13.31 20.35
C ALA A 267 -5.58 14.51 19.43
N TYR A 268 -5.54 14.25 18.11
CA TYR A 268 -5.37 15.29 17.10
C TYR A 268 -6.57 16.26 17.06
N ASP A 269 -7.80 15.75 17.09
CA ASP A 269 -9.02 16.55 17.15
C ASP A 269 -9.04 17.44 18.42
N CYS A 270 -8.64 16.88 19.59
CA CYS A 270 -8.48 17.66 20.81
C CYS A 270 -7.43 18.78 20.67
N TYR A 271 -6.30 18.48 20.02
CA TYR A 271 -5.24 19.45 19.76
C TYR A 271 -5.71 20.58 18.84
N VAL A 272 -6.42 20.28 17.76
CA VAL A 272 -7.00 21.27 16.84
C VAL A 272 -8.06 22.12 17.56
N ASN A 273 -8.97 21.48 18.31
CA ASN A 273 -10.02 22.14 19.07
C ASN A 273 -9.48 23.09 20.16
N GLU A 274 -8.29 22.83 20.72
CA GLU A 274 -7.64 23.73 21.69
C GLU A 274 -7.33 25.09 21.06
N PHE A 275 -6.89 25.10 19.79
CA PHE A 275 -6.67 26.35 19.06
C PHE A 275 -7.97 27.00 18.59
N GLU A 276 -8.98 26.21 18.22
CA GLU A 276 -10.26 26.75 17.78
C GLU A 276 -11.08 27.37 18.92
N ASN A 277 -11.05 26.76 20.11
CA ASN A 277 -11.86 27.15 21.27
C ASN A 277 -11.05 27.92 22.32
N GLY A 278 -9.72 28.02 22.19
CA GLY A 278 -8.83 28.73 23.10
C GLY A 278 -8.53 30.20 22.79
N PRO A 279 -9.04 30.86 21.72
CA PRO A 279 -8.87 32.29 21.56
C PRO A 279 -9.47 33.06 22.73
N MET A 280 -8.88 34.20 23.04
CA MET A 280 -9.43 35.13 24.03
C MET A 280 -10.87 35.49 23.65
N MET A 281 -11.79 35.25 24.56
CA MET A 281 -13.22 35.54 24.39
C MET A 281 -13.61 36.76 25.26
N MET A 282 -14.48 37.61 24.75
CA MET A 282 -15.06 38.72 25.45
C MET A 282 -16.54 38.45 25.72
N MET A 283 -16.92 38.31 26.97
CA MET A 283 -18.32 38.20 27.38
C MET A 283 -18.87 39.60 27.59
N VAL A 284 -19.88 40.00 26.81
CA VAL A 284 -20.47 41.34 26.85
C VAL A 284 -21.88 41.26 27.39
N LYS A 285 -22.25 42.06 28.36
CA LYS A 285 -23.61 42.16 28.87
C LYS A 285 -24.49 42.90 27.89
N MET A 286 -25.70 42.39 27.66
CA MET A 286 -26.67 42.90 26.67
C MET A 286 -26.91 44.42 26.69
N PRO A 287 -26.93 45.15 27.86
CA PRO A 287 -27.11 46.60 27.89
C PRO A 287 -26.03 47.41 27.18
N ALA A 288 -24.86 46.82 26.94
CA ALA A 288 -23.75 47.48 26.28
C ALA A 288 -23.71 47.32 24.76
N THR A 289 -24.63 46.57 24.21
CA THR A 289 -24.70 46.30 22.75
C THR A 289 -25.66 47.29 22.08
N LYS A 290 -25.33 47.69 20.84
CA LYS A 290 -26.28 48.39 19.97
C LYS A 290 -27.26 47.41 19.41
N TYR A 291 -28.52 47.83 19.32
CA TYR A 291 -29.58 47.03 18.69
C TYR A 291 -29.90 47.63 17.32
N GLU A 292 -29.96 46.85 16.30
CA GLU A 292 -30.61 47.13 15.01
C GLU A 292 -31.78 46.19 14.86
N ASP A 293 -32.97 46.71 14.60
CA ASP A 293 -34.25 45.97 14.46
C ASP A 293 -34.57 45.02 15.64
N GLY A 294 -34.12 45.34 16.85
CA GLY A 294 -34.42 44.58 18.05
C GLY A 294 -33.47 43.39 18.32
N GLU A 295 -32.49 43.16 17.46
CA GLU A 295 -31.45 42.15 17.63
C GLU A 295 -30.10 42.81 18.00
N PRO A 296 -29.26 42.21 18.86
CA PRO A 296 -27.96 42.73 19.21
C PRO A 296 -27.02 42.68 18.01
N THR A 297 -26.49 43.83 17.57
CA THR A 297 -25.55 43.94 16.46
C THR A 297 -24.12 43.66 16.94
N LEU A 298 -23.72 42.43 16.88
CA LEU A 298 -22.30 42.04 16.84
C LEU A 298 -22.07 41.40 15.48
N ASP A 299 -20.87 41.58 14.93
CA ASP A 299 -20.50 40.94 13.67
C ASP A 299 -20.61 39.43 13.83
N ASP A 300 -21.49 38.80 13.06
CA ASP A 300 -21.73 37.33 13.05
C ASP A 300 -20.45 36.53 12.78
N ASN A 301 -19.42 37.13 12.19
CA ASN A 301 -18.13 36.52 11.92
C ASN A 301 -17.12 36.69 13.09
N ASP A 302 -17.43 37.51 14.12
CA ASP A 302 -16.52 37.68 15.23
C ASP A 302 -16.78 36.66 16.35
N ARG A 303 -16.06 35.55 16.32
CA ARG A 303 -16.17 34.47 17.31
C ARG A 303 -15.66 34.84 18.71
N ARG A 304 -15.18 36.07 18.91
CA ARG A 304 -14.61 36.53 20.18
C ARG A 304 -15.65 37.11 21.15
N PHE A 305 -16.86 37.45 20.69
CA PHE A 305 -17.89 38.07 21.51
C PHE A 305 -19.00 37.05 21.85
N TYR A 306 -19.32 37.00 23.16
CA TYR A 306 -20.45 36.24 23.69
C TYR A 306 -21.37 37.16 24.47
N LEU A 307 -22.66 37.16 24.13
CA LEU A 307 -23.70 37.91 24.82
C LEU A 307 -24.18 37.12 26.04
N LEU A 308 -24.15 37.75 27.24
CA LEU A 308 -24.69 37.18 28.44
C LEU A 308 -26.09 37.76 28.73
N PRO A 309 -27.06 36.96 29.24
CA PRO A 309 -28.36 37.46 29.67
C PRO A 309 -28.24 38.49 30.79
N GLU A 310 -29.22 39.37 30.88
CA GLU A 310 -29.24 40.55 31.76
C GLU A 310 -29.23 40.27 33.29
N ASP A 311 -29.46 39.00 33.69
CA ASP A 311 -29.74 38.61 35.09
C ASP A 311 -28.48 38.39 35.96
N THR A 312 -27.30 38.75 35.50
CA THR A 312 -26.06 38.68 36.29
C THR A 312 -25.81 39.99 37.02
N GLN A 313 -26.36 40.12 38.20
CA GLN A 313 -26.38 41.33 39.04
C GLN A 313 -25.04 41.69 39.61
N GLN A 314 -23.98 41.79 39.27
CA GLN A 314 -22.73 42.42 39.76
C GLN A 314 -21.52 41.93 38.90
N GLY A 315 -20.89 42.86 38.24
CA GLY A 315 -19.66 42.60 37.49
C GLY A 315 -19.44 43.65 36.39
N SER A 316 -18.27 43.68 35.79
CA SER A 316 -17.97 44.56 34.64
C SER A 316 -18.86 44.26 33.43
N VAL A 317 -19.14 45.31 32.63
CA VAL A 317 -19.94 45.20 31.41
C VAL A 317 -19.29 44.27 30.37
N VAL A 318 -17.98 44.16 30.41
CA VAL A 318 -17.18 43.27 29.55
C VAL A 318 -16.30 42.44 30.45
N GLU A 319 -16.37 41.14 30.30
CA GLU A 319 -15.48 40.18 30.96
C GLU A 319 -14.64 39.47 29.90
N THR A 320 -13.33 39.52 30.06
CA THR A 320 -12.40 38.86 29.15
C THR A 320 -11.99 37.51 29.72
N VAL A 321 -12.22 36.45 28.97
CA VAL A 321 -11.78 35.11 29.31
C VAL A 321 -10.66 34.72 28.35
N ALA A 322 -9.46 34.55 28.89
CA ALA A 322 -8.27 34.11 28.13
C ALA A 322 -7.78 32.78 28.74
N PRO A 323 -8.29 31.64 28.30
CA PRO A 323 -7.85 30.34 28.81
C PRO A 323 -6.37 30.10 28.45
N GLU A 324 -5.64 29.50 29.37
CA GLU A 324 -4.29 29.04 29.10
C GLU A 324 -4.35 27.83 28.17
N LEU A 325 -3.62 27.88 27.04
CA LEU A 325 -3.59 26.78 26.05
C LEU A 325 -2.78 25.58 26.56
N ARG A 326 -3.38 24.39 26.57
CA ARG A 326 -2.77 23.14 27.05
C ARG A 326 -2.00 22.40 25.94
N THR A 327 -1.47 23.11 24.95
CA THR A 327 -0.84 22.57 23.75
C THR A 327 0.31 21.60 24.04
N ALA A 328 1.13 21.90 25.06
CA ALA A 328 2.25 21.02 25.43
C ALA A 328 1.78 19.64 25.91
N ALA A 329 0.78 19.59 26.80
CA ALA A 329 0.23 18.32 27.30
C ALA A 329 -0.49 17.52 26.20
N LEU A 330 -1.23 18.22 25.32
CA LEU A 330 -1.92 17.57 24.21
C LEU A 330 -0.95 17.02 23.17
N ASN A 331 0.17 17.73 22.92
CA ASN A 331 1.21 17.25 22.01
C ASN A 331 1.88 15.97 22.55
N VAL A 332 2.18 15.91 23.85
CA VAL A 332 2.71 14.67 24.47
C VAL A 332 1.74 13.51 24.30
N GLY A 333 0.45 13.73 24.58
CA GLY A 333 -0.57 12.68 24.41
C GLY A 333 -0.73 12.21 22.95
N LEU A 334 -0.65 13.13 21.99
CA LEU A 334 -0.67 12.78 20.56
C LEU A 334 0.57 11.98 20.19
N GLN A 335 1.76 12.39 20.65
CA GLN A 335 3.01 11.68 20.37
C GLN A 335 3.01 10.25 20.96
N ASP A 336 2.47 10.07 22.17
CA ASP A 336 2.32 8.72 22.74
C ASP A 336 1.44 7.80 21.87
N GLN A 337 0.33 8.32 21.34
CA GLN A 337 -0.54 7.55 20.43
C GLN A 337 0.19 7.20 19.12
N LEU A 338 0.98 8.11 18.56
CA LEU A 338 1.78 7.88 17.36
C LEU A 338 2.88 6.85 17.59
N ASN A 339 3.53 6.87 18.75
CA ASN A 339 4.54 5.88 19.13
C ASN A 339 3.90 4.47 19.22
N MET A 340 2.72 4.35 19.83
CA MET A 340 1.96 3.10 19.89
C MET A 340 1.57 2.62 18.49
N LEU A 341 1.11 3.50 17.61
CA LEU A 341 0.76 3.16 16.23
C LEU A 341 1.99 2.66 15.48
N SER A 342 3.10 3.37 15.56
CA SER A 342 4.37 3.01 14.94
C SER A 342 4.81 1.60 15.34
N SER A 343 4.84 1.33 16.65
CA SER A 343 5.21 0.02 17.19
C SER A 343 4.25 -1.09 16.70
N LYS A 344 2.94 -0.87 16.76
CA LYS A 344 1.93 -1.86 16.35
C LYS A 344 1.90 -2.13 14.84
N CYS A 345 2.25 -1.14 14.02
CA CYS A 345 2.34 -1.29 12.57
C CYS A 345 3.71 -1.80 12.08
N GLY A 346 4.66 -2.07 13.01
CA GLY A 346 5.91 -2.73 12.70
C GLY A 346 7.08 -1.81 12.33
N PHE A 347 6.95 -0.49 12.52
CA PHE A 347 8.03 0.48 12.23
C PHE A 347 9.01 0.70 13.40
N GLY A 348 8.72 0.17 14.59
CA GLY A 348 9.42 0.52 15.82
C GLY A 348 8.70 1.61 16.61
N GLU A 349 9.27 2.07 17.73
CA GLU A 349 8.54 2.95 18.66
C GLU A 349 8.56 4.43 18.25
N THR A 350 9.56 4.87 17.48
CA THR A 350 9.85 6.31 17.26
C THR A 350 9.74 6.78 15.82
N TYR A 351 9.23 5.94 14.91
CA TYR A 351 9.16 6.26 13.48
C TYR A 351 8.32 7.52 13.17
N TYR A 352 7.18 7.69 13.86
CA TYR A 352 6.29 8.85 13.69
C TYR A 352 6.55 9.95 14.73
N ARG A 353 7.81 10.33 14.91
CA ARG A 353 8.22 11.38 15.85
C ARG A 353 8.28 12.74 15.17
N PHE A 354 7.66 13.76 15.77
CA PHE A 354 7.64 15.12 15.25
C PHE A 354 8.61 16.08 15.98
N ASP A 355 9.05 15.73 17.18
CA ASP A 355 10.03 16.52 17.90
C ASP A 355 11.44 16.13 17.42
N GLY A 356 12.15 17.09 16.85
CA GLY A 356 13.57 16.94 16.49
C GLY A 356 14.47 16.83 17.73
N GLY A 357 14.12 15.90 18.63
CA GLY A 357 14.87 15.63 19.87
C GLY A 357 16.34 15.38 19.59
N SER A 358 17.18 15.57 20.61
CA SER A 358 18.64 15.44 20.59
C SER A 358 19.11 14.30 19.66
N MET A 359 20.13 14.59 18.84
CA MET A 359 20.74 13.62 17.93
C MET A 359 20.94 12.27 18.66
N ALA A 360 20.15 11.28 18.29
CA ALA A 360 20.33 9.93 18.78
C ALA A 360 21.75 9.43 18.44
N THR A 361 22.35 8.69 19.34
CA THR A 361 23.65 8.05 19.02
C THR A 361 23.45 7.02 17.91
N ALA A 362 24.44 6.79 17.06
CA ALA A 362 24.38 5.81 15.99
C ALA A 362 23.89 4.43 16.50
N THR A 363 24.32 4.01 17.69
CA THR A 363 23.87 2.77 18.34
C THR A 363 22.36 2.78 18.65
N GLN A 364 21.82 3.92 19.02
CA GLN A 364 20.38 4.05 19.31
C GLN A 364 19.55 4.01 18.02
N VAL A 365 20.00 4.66 16.96
CA VAL A 365 19.39 4.62 15.63
C VAL A 365 19.38 3.19 15.08
N ILE A 366 20.49 2.46 15.19
CA ILE A 366 20.60 1.05 14.76
C ILE A 366 19.65 0.16 15.58
N SER A 367 19.57 0.36 16.89
CA SER A 367 18.68 -0.42 17.77
C SER A 367 17.21 -0.17 17.44
N GLU A 368 16.82 1.09 17.22
CA GLU A 368 15.45 1.48 16.86
C GLU A 368 15.04 0.96 15.48
N ASN A 369 15.94 1.02 14.50
CA ASN A 369 15.70 0.53 13.15
C ASN A 369 15.68 -1.01 13.05
N SER A 370 16.27 -1.73 14.00
CA SER A 370 16.37 -3.20 13.95
C SER A 370 15.03 -3.92 13.97
N ALA A 371 14.00 -3.36 14.63
CA ALA A 371 12.64 -3.91 14.67
C ALA A 371 11.95 -3.72 13.31
N MET A 372 12.05 -2.52 12.74
CA MET A 372 11.52 -2.19 11.41
C MET A 372 12.18 -3.07 10.33
N PHE A 373 13.51 -3.20 10.36
CA PHE A 373 14.26 -4.04 9.44
C PHE A 373 13.76 -5.50 9.42
N ARG A 374 13.58 -6.11 10.58
CA ARG A 374 13.03 -7.48 10.67
C ARG A 374 11.64 -7.58 10.06
N THR A 375 10.82 -6.55 10.23
CA THR A 375 9.47 -6.53 9.67
C THR A 375 9.50 -6.35 8.16
N ILE A 376 10.38 -5.50 7.63
CA ILE A 376 10.60 -5.32 6.18
C ILE A 376 11.02 -6.65 5.56
N LYS A 377 12.10 -7.28 6.07
CA LYS A 377 12.58 -8.58 5.57
C LYS A 377 11.50 -9.66 5.60
N LYS A 378 10.65 -9.65 6.62
CA LYS A 378 9.50 -10.55 6.71
C LYS A 378 8.51 -10.33 5.56
N HIS A 379 8.22 -9.08 5.18
CA HIS A 379 7.31 -8.77 4.09
C HIS A 379 7.93 -9.01 2.71
N GLU A 380 9.21 -8.75 2.56
CA GLU A 380 9.97 -9.00 1.32
C GLU A 380 9.89 -10.46 0.88
N VAL A 381 9.97 -11.42 1.79
CA VAL A 381 9.87 -12.87 1.46
C VAL A 381 8.62 -13.21 0.65
N ILE A 382 7.47 -12.62 1.01
CA ILE A 382 6.23 -12.87 0.25
C ILE A 382 6.22 -12.06 -1.06
N LEU A 383 6.68 -10.82 -1.03
CA LEU A 383 6.75 -9.97 -2.21
C LEU A 383 7.71 -10.56 -3.25
N GLU A 384 8.88 -11.05 -2.85
CA GLU A 384 9.82 -11.76 -3.72
C GLU A 384 9.14 -12.94 -4.42
N SER A 385 8.47 -13.80 -3.63
CA SER A 385 7.72 -14.93 -4.18
C SER A 385 6.65 -14.50 -5.19
N ALA A 386 5.94 -13.41 -4.92
CA ALA A 386 4.93 -12.87 -5.82
C ALA A 386 5.54 -12.30 -7.11
N LEU A 387 6.65 -11.56 -7.03
CA LEU A 387 7.34 -11.00 -8.19
C LEU A 387 7.95 -12.11 -9.07
N VAL A 388 8.58 -13.12 -8.46
CA VAL A 388 9.10 -14.29 -9.19
C VAL A 388 7.96 -15.03 -9.89
N GLU A 389 6.82 -15.25 -9.23
CA GLU A 389 5.66 -15.88 -9.86
C GLU A 389 5.11 -15.01 -11.00
N LEU A 390 5.06 -13.68 -10.85
CA LEU A 390 4.65 -12.75 -11.91
C LEU A 390 5.54 -12.89 -13.15
N CYS A 391 6.87 -12.87 -12.99
CA CYS A 391 7.80 -13.07 -14.10
C CYS A 391 7.56 -14.41 -14.80
N ARG A 392 7.35 -15.50 -14.05
CA ARG A 392 7.03 -16.81 -14.63
C ARG A 392 5.71 -16.83 -15.40
N VAL A 393 4.68 -16.10 -14.92
CA VAL A 393 3.40 -15.94 -15.65
C VAL A 393 3.64 -15.18 -16.95
N LEU A 394 4.42 -14.10 -16.92
CA LEU A 394 4.73 -13.29 -18.11
C LEU A 394 5.52 -14.09 -19.16
N LEU A 395 6.52 -14.87 -18.74
CA LEU A 395 7.29 -15.74 -19.65
C LEU A 395 6.39 -16.78 -20.31
N ARG A 396 5.48 -17.43 -19.56
CA ARG A 396 4.51 -18.39 -20.11
C ARG A 396 3.58 -17.74 -21.13
N LEU A 397 3.06 -16.54 -20.81
CA LEU A 397 2.22 -15.80 -21.74
C LEU A 397 3.00 -15.39 -22.99
N GLY A 398 4.25 -14.97 -22.86
CA GLY A 398 5.14 -14.68 -23.98
C GLY A 398 5.32 -15.86 -24.91
N ASN A 399 5.50 -17.06 -24.36
CA ASN A 399 5.60 -18.29 -25.16
C ASN A 399 4.28 -18.64 -25.84
N LYS A 400 3.16 -18.61 -25.12
CA LYS A 400 1.85 -19.03 -25.62
C LYS A 400 1.25 -18.06 -26.62
N ALA A 401 1.31 -16.75 -26.34
CA ALA A 401 0.62 -15.75 -27.13
C ALA A 401 1.51 -15.11 -28.20
N LEU A 402 2.83 -15.02 -27.97
CA LEU A 402 3.78 -14.34 -28.84
C LEU A 402 4.75 -15.32 -29.52
N GLY A 403 4.74 -16.60 -29.14
CA GLY A 403 5.70 -17.59 -29.66
C GLY A 403 7.17 -17.23 -29.36
N ALA A 404 7.43 -16.54 -28.24
CA ALA A 404 8.71 -15.92 -27.97
C ALA A 404 9.85 -16.92 -27.71
N GLY A 405 9.57 -18.19 -27.37
CA GLY A 405 10.58 -19.23 -27.15
C GLY A 405 11.52 -18.90 -25.99
N LEU A 406 10.94 -18.53 -24.84
CA LEU A 406 11.62 -18.13 -23.60
C LEU A 406 11.75 -19.34 -22.67
N ASP A 407 12.81 -19.38 -21.86
CA ASP A 407 12.92 -20.37 -20.79
C ASP A 407 12.08 -19.96 -19.58
N GLU A 408 11.03 -20.75 -19.29
CA GLU A 408 10.15 -20.50 -18.12
C GLU A 408 10.80 -20.86 -16.79
N ASN A 409 11.93 -21.59 -16.80
CA ASN A 409 12.62 -22.07 -15.60
C ASN A 409 13.91 -21.28 -15.30
N VAL A 410 14.16 -20.19 -16.04
CA VAL A 410 15.31 -19.32 -15.81
C VAL A 410 15.37 -18.89 -14.33
N GLU A 411 16.57 -18.76 -13.78
CA GLU A 411 16.75 -18.25 -12.43
C GLU A 411 16.36 -16.77 -12.37
N ILE A 412 15.56 -16.43 -11.36
CA ILE A 412 15.02 -15.08 -11.16
C ILE A 412 15.41 -14.66 -9.75
N SER A 413 16.08 -13.54 -9.63
CA SER A 413 16.44 -12.91 -8.35
C SER A 413 15.81 -11.52 -8.26
N ILE A 414 15.36 -11.18 -7.05
CA ILE A 414 14.82 -9.86 -6.72
C ILE A 414 15.77 -9.22 -5.72
N ASP A 415 16.30 -8.07 -6.09
CA ASP A 415 17.16 -7.27 -5.23
C ASP A 415 16.39 -6.09 -4.67
N PHE A 416 16.16 -6.11 -3.35
CA PHE A 416 15.50 -5.03 -2.62
C PHE A 416 16.53 -4.03 -2.11
N ASP A 417 16.19 -2.74 -2.18
CA ASP A 417 17.10 -1.69 -1.70
C ASP A 417 17.09 -1.59 -0.17
N ASP A 418 18.05 -2.20 0.47
CA ASP A 418 18.29 -2.12 1.91
C ASP A 418 18.95 -0.80 2.35
N SER A 419 19.29 0.10 1.41
CA SER A 419 20.09 1.30 1.67
C SER A 419 19.43 2.34 2.59
N ILE A 420 18.12 2.25 2.79
CA ILE A 420 17.37 3.13 3.71
C ILE A 420 17.63 2.74 5.17
N ILE A 421 18.05 1.52 5.41
CA ILE A 421 18.11 0.89 6.74
C ILE A 421 19.56 0.67 7.19
N GLU A 422 20.46 0.47 6.25
CA GLU A 422 21.89 0.34 6.54
C GLU A 422 22.51 1.74 6.68
N ASP A 423 23.10 2.00 7.86
CA ASP A 423 23.98 3.15 8.04
C ASP A 423 25.21 2.96 7.14
N LYS A 424 25.15 3.57 5.94
CA LYS A 424 26.26 3.51 4.96
C LYS A 424 27.61 3.89 5.56
N GLN A 425 27.61 4.73 6.60
CA GLN A 425 28.84 5.10 7.29
C GLN A 425 29.36 3.96 8.16
N SER A 426 28.47 3.25 8.88
CA SER A 426 28.86 2.08 9.68
C SER A 426 29.29 0.91 8.80
N GLU A 427 28.61 0.69 7.66
CA GLU A 427 28.99 -0.32 6.68
C GLU A 427 30.34 0.00 6.04
N PHE A 428 30.52 1.24 5.57
CA PHE A 428 31.79 1.72 5.04
C PHE A 428 32.93 1.57 6.05
N ALA A 429 32.71 1.95 7.33
CA ALA A 429 33.71 1.82 8.39
C ALA A 429 34.06 0.36 8.68
N ARG A 430 33.06 -0.55 8.70
CA ARG A 430 33.25 -1.98 8.85
C ARG A 430 34.07 -2.57 7.70
N ASP A 431 33.66 -2.25 6.47
CA ASP A 431 34.31 -2.78 5.27
C ASP A 431 35.72 -2.21 5.10
N LEU A 432 35.97 -0.96 5.50
CA LEU A 432 37.29 -0.37 5.58
C LEU A 432 38.16 -1.08 6.63
N GLN A 433 37.58 -1.48 7.77
CA GLN A 433 38.30 -2.30 8.76
C GLN A 433 38.61 -3.70 8.20
N MET A 434 37.70 -4.32 7.47
CA MET A 434 37.91 -5.61 6.80
C MET A 434 38.99 -5.52 5.72
N LEU A 435 39.00 -4.43 4.95
CA LEU A 435 40.07 -4.13 3.98
C LEU A 435 41.43 -3.97 4.68
N ASN A 436 41.48 -3.20 5.76
CA ASN A 436 42.72 -3.00 6.54
C ASN A 436 43.19 -4.28 7.25
N ALA A 437 42.27 -5.16 7.62
CA ALA A 437 42.56 -6.47 8.20
C ALA A 437 42.94 -7.54 7.14
N GLY A 438 42.89 -7.20 5.84
CA GLY A 438 43.19 -8.13 4.74
C GLY A 438 42.13 -9.22 4.53
N ILE A 439 40.93 -9.05 5.09
CA ILE A 439 39.80 -9.97 4.96
C ILE A 439 39.02 -9.67 3.66
N MET A 440 39.00 -8.42 3.24
CA MET A 440 38.36 -7.94 2.02
C MET A 440 39.42 -7.46 1.03
N ASN A 441 39.28 -7.78 -0.26
CA ASN A 441 40.22 -7.31 -1.26
C ASN A 441 39.94 -5.85 -1.66
N ALA A 442 40.97 -5.11 -2.03
CA ALA A 442 40.83 -3.70 -2.43
C ALA A 442 39.94 -3.49 -3.66
N TRP A 443 39.91 -4.48 -4.57
CA TRP A 443 39.01 -4.42 -5.74
C TRP A 443 37.53 -4.65 -5.35
N GLU A 444 37.24 -5.51 -4.36
CA GLU A 444 35.90 -5.73 -3.84
C GLU A 444 35.35 -4.47 -3.17
N PHE A 445 36.19 -3.83 -2.34
CA PHE A 445 35.85 -2.56 -1.71
C PHE A 445 35.56 -1.47 -2.76
N ARG A 446 36.40 -1.39 -3.80
CA ARG A 446 36.25 -0.43 -4.86
C ARG A 446 35.01 -0.71 -5.71
N ALA A 447 34.78 -1.96 -6.12
CA ALA A 447 33.59 -2.39 -6.86
C ALA A 447 32.31 -2.00 -6.11
N LYS A 448 32.27 -2.26 -4.81
CA LYS A 448 31.10 -1.98 -3.96
C LYS A 448 30.80 -0.48 -3.80
N TYR A 449 31.83 0.36 -3.53
CA TYR A 449 31.60 1.77 -3.18
C TYR A 449 31.72 2.73 -4.38
N MET A 450 32.30 2.31 -5.48
CA MET A 450 32.41 3.10 -6.70
C MET A 450 31.49 2.61 -7.82
N ASN A 451 30.71 1.55 -7.55
CA ASN A 451 29.78 0.94 -8.51
C ASN A 451 30.45 0.55 -9.84
N GLU A 452 31.66 -0.04 -9.73
CA GLU A 452 32.46 -0.51 -10.85
C GLU A 452 32.30 -2.03 -11.01
N ASP A 453 32.38 -2.53 -12.23
CA ASP A 453 32.48 -3.97 -12.47
C ASP A 453 33.83 -4.53 -12.01
N GLU A 454 33.91 -5.85 -11.75
CA GLU A 454 35.09 -6.52 -11.23
C GLU A 454 36.35 -6.26 -12.06
N ALA A 455 36.21 -6.26 -13.39
CA ALA A 455 37.33 -6.06 -14.30
C ALA A 455 37.88 -4.62 -14.21
N THR A 456 37.00 -3.63 -14.17
CA THR A 456 37.34 -2.21 -14.02
C THR A 456 37.93 -1.93 -12.64
N ALA A 457 37.32 -2.47 -11.58
CA ALA A 457 37.81 -2.31 -10.22
C ALA A 457 39.24 -2.91 -10.01
N LYS A 458 39.49 -4.08 -10.61
CA LYS A 458 40.84 -4.70 -10.59
C LYS A 458 41.87 -3.93 -11.41
N ALA A 459 41.46 -3.40 -12.57
CA ALA A 459 42.38 -2.62 -13.44
C ALA A 459 42.76 -1.27 -12.83
N ALA A 460 41.90 -0.69 -12.01
CA ALA A 460 42.06 0.62 -11.39
C ALA A 460 42.86 0.57 -10.05
N LEU A 461 43.22 -0.62 -9.56
CA LEU A 461 44.08 -0.72 -8.40
C LEU A 461 45.49 -0.24 -8.71
N PRO A 462 46.14 0.52 -7.79
CA PRO A 462 47.52 0.90 -7.97
C PRO A 462 48.40 -0.38 -8.05
N LYS A 463 49.14 -0.50 -9.15
CA LYS A 463 50.17 -1.58 -9.23
C LYS A 463 51.17 -1.30 -8.13
N MET A 464 51.40 -2.24 -7.24
CA MET A 464 52.54 -2.19 -6.30
C MET A 464 53.78 -1.99 -7.16
N GLN A 465 54.38 -0.81 -7.15
CA GLN A 465 55.74 -0.65 -7.59
C GLN A 465 56.61 -1.44 -6.59
N ASP A 466 57.39 -2.39 -7.12
CA ASP A 466 58.44 -3.07 -6.39
C ASP A 466 59.33 -2.02 -5.70
N MET A 467 59.15 -1.86 -4.42
CA MET A 467 60.17 -1.21 -3.57
C MET A 467 61.30 -2.18 -3.37
N THR A 468 62.02 -2.50 -4.44
CA THR A 468 63.31 -3.14 -4.39
C THR A 468 64.38 -2.07 -4.35
N THR A 469 64.97 -1.92 -3.18
CA THR A 469 66.40 -1.65 -2.92
C THR A 469 67.09 -0.61 -3.82
N GLU A 470 67.18 0.62 -3.32
CA GLU A 470 68.34 1.47 -3.55
C GLU A 470 68.68 2.20 -2.26
N GLY A 471 69.83 1.89 -1.69
CA GLY A 471 70.34 2.61 -0.52
C GLY A 471 71.40 1.89 0.27
N GLN A 472 72.28 1.16 -0.37
CA GLN A 472 73.62 0.98 0.18
C GLN A 472 74.63 1.81 -0.61
N GLN A 473 74.87 3.05 -0.19
CA GLN A 473 76.09 3.76 -0.51
C GLN A 473 77.03 3.69 0.72
N GLU A 474 78.17 3.07 0.45
CA GLU A 474 79.39 3.05 1.28
C GLU A 474 79.75 4.45 1.69
N VAL A 475 80.18 4.58 2.95
CA VAL A 475 80.98 5.70 3.43
C VAL A 475 82.31 5.12 3.85
N GLU A 476 83.36 5.46 3.12
CA GLU A 476 84.78 5.45 3.60
C GLU A 476 84.98 6.57 4.64
#